data_9e5ab00fcaa53c36562897a3ee99da68
#
_entry.id   9e5ab00fcaa53c36562897a3ee99da68
#
_cell.length_a   1.000
_cell.length_b   1.000
_cell.length_c   1.000
_cell.angle_alpha   90.00
_cell.angle_beta   90.00
_cell.angle_gamma   90.00
#
_symmetry.space_group_name_H-M   'P 1'
#
loop_
_entity.id
_entity.type
_entity.pdbx_description
1 polymer ?
#
loop_
_entity_poly.entity_id
_entity_poly.type
_entity_poly.pdbx_seq_one_letter_code
_entity_poly.pdbx_strand_id
1 'polypeptide(L)'
;MYNEAIPYKEYEQKAREFKGEKFNAQDYVDLAVRAKMKYITFVAKHHDGYALWDTKATDYNSVDYPAQRDFVKELAVACRKAGLGLFIYYSIGLDWHHPYFLPSSMYNPARPHYKEMPDEYAFKKVEDFKHYLNFAKTQIMELCTQYGPIAGLWFDTVGGIYQHSDLFNIQEVYDMIHSIQPHALGGFKTGPNGNAAFITGEREMGSLASVFKSAGLPQQVQDAADHSWESNKGKPAELNIPIQTLGWAYHSSPRQRQKSKDEVMDLLNYCAKINANLLLNIGPLPDGTILEENVKTLGEVGDYLEKNGFPALNTKDYMDYRTKAVQQIDKEKENQTAR
;
A
#
# COMPACT_ATOMS: atom_id res chain seq x y z
N MET A 1 2.44 -17.84 3.91
CA MET A 1 3.25 -17.65 5.12
C MET A 1 2.36 -17.45 6.36
N TYR A 2 1.81 -16.30 6.63
CA TYR A 2 1.10 -16.02 7.88
C TYR A 2 -0.15 -16.89 8.11
N ASN A 3 -1.13 -16.84 7.18
CA ASN A 3 -2.45 -17.50 7.38
C ASN A 3 -2.39 -19.03 7.41
N GLU A 4 -1.42 -19.64 6.72
CA GLU A 4 -1.30 -21.10 6.60
C GLU A 4 -0.12 -21.65 7.39
N ALA A 5 0.61 -20.78 8.12
CA ALA A 5 1.81 -21.12 8.86
C ALA A 5 2.84 -21.93 8.04
N ILE A 6 2.92 -21.66 6.72
CA ILE A 6 3.88 -22.33 5.84
C ILE A 6 5.29 -22.06 6.39
N PRO A 7 6.11 -23.10 6.62
CA PRO A 7 7.46 -22.95 7.14
C PRO A 7 8.30 -21.97 6.31
N TYR A 8 9.20 -21.23 6.99
CA TYR A 8 10.00 -20.17 6.38
C TYR A 8 10.71 -20.62 5.10
N LYS A 9 11.47 -21.71 5.18
CA LYS A 9 12.23 -22.27 4.02
C LYS A 9 11.34 -22.79 2.90
N GLU A 10 10.18 -23.35 3.24
CA GLU A 10 9.20 -23.79 2.24
C GLU A 10 8.59 -22.60 1.51
N TYR A 11 8.30 -21.50 2.22
CA TYR A 11 7.79 -20.29 1.61
C TYR A 11 8.86 -19.62 0.71
N GLU A 12 10.10 -19.58 1.16
CA GLU A 12 11.23 -19.11 0.36
C GLU A 12 11.40 -19.92 -0.93
N GLN A 13 11.17 -21.25 -0.87
CA GLN A 13 11.17 -22.10 -2.06
C GLN A 13 10.08 -21.70 -3.06
N LYS A 14 8.89 -21.28 -2.59
CA LYS A 14 7.84 -20.76 -3.49
C LYS A 14 8.27 -19.48 -4.22
N ALA A 15 9.04 -18.61 -3.58
CA ALA A 15 9.62 -17.45 -4.24
C ALA A 15 10.62 -17.85 -5.33
N ARG A 16 11.34 -18.98 -5.15
CA ARG A 16 12.23 -19.55 -6.19
C ARG A 16 11.47 -20.20 -7.35
N GLU A 17 10.20 -20.52 -7.18
CA GLU A 17 9.32 -21.03 -8.24
C GLU A 17 8.64 -19.93 -9.03
N PHE A 18 8.53 -18.73 -8.44
CA PHE A 18 7.89 -17.58 -9.07
C PHE A 18 8.74 -17.04 -10.24
N LYS A 19 8.12 -16.89 -11.39
CA LYS A 19 8.76 -16.36 -12.61
C LYS A 19 8.03 -15.17 -13.20
N GLY A 20 6.71 -15.12 -13.06
CA GLY A 20 5.89 -14.06 -13.66
C GLY A 20 6.11 -13.97 -15.17
N GLU A 21 6.27 -15.14 -15.84
CA GLU A 21 6.75 -15.24 -17.22
C GLU A 21 5.82 -14.61 -18.25
N LYS A 22 4.54 -14.47 -17.91
CA LYS A 22 3.55 -13.81 -18.76
C LYS A 22 3.22 -12.39 -18.31
N PHE A 23 3.89 -11.87 -17.27
CA PHE A 23 3.73 -10.49 -16.93
C PHE A 23 4.16 -9.59 -18.09
N ASN A 24 3.27 -8.72 -18.51
CA ASN A 24 3.55 -7.70 -19.53
C ASN A 24 3.06 -6.35 -19.00
N ALA A 25 3.99 -5.48 -18.67
CA ALA A 25 3.67 -4.15 -18.11
C ALA A 25 2.77 -3.32 -19.04
N GLN A 26 2.88 -3.50 -20.37
CA GLN A 26 2.06 -2.79 -21.33
C GLN A 26 0.58 -3.19 -21.23
N ASP A 27 0.27 -4.48 -21.00
CA ASP A 27 -1.11 -4.95 -20.87
C ASP A 27 -1.81 -4.32 -19.65
N TYR A 28 -1.09 -4.16 -18.54
CA TYR A 28 -1.60 -3.47 -17.34
C TYR A 28 -1.87 -1.97 -17.62
N VAL A 29 -0.94 -1.34 -18.30
CA VAL A 29 -1.04 0.08 -18.65
C VAL A 29 -2.17 0.32 -19.66
N ASP A 30 -2.27 -0.49 -20.68
CA ASP A 30 -3.34 -0.38 -21.71
C ASP A 30 -4.72 -0.59 -21.09
N LEU A 31 -4.85 -1.56 -20.18
CA LEU A 31 -6.09 -1.78 -19.43
C LEU A 31 -6.42 -0.59 -18.53
N ALA A 32 -5.46 -0.03 -17.83
CA ALA A 32 -5.65 1.15 -16.97
C ALA A 32 -6.07 2.38 -17.79
N VAL A 33 -5.42 2.61 -18.92
CA VAL A 33 -5.79 3.71 -19.86
C VAL A 33 -7.20 3.51 -20.40
N ARG A 34 -7.52 2.29 -20.85
CA ARG A 34 -8.86 1.95 -21.33
C ARG A 34 -9.92 2.15 -20.25
N ALA A 35 -9.64 1.76 -19.02
CA ALA A 35 -10.53 1.95 -17.87
C ALA A 35 -10.56 3.39 -17.33
N LYS A 36 -9.89 4.36 -18.00
CA LYS A 36 -9.82 5.78 -17.64
C LYS A 36 -9.12 6.04 -16.29
N MET A 37 -8.30 5.11 -15.83
CA MET A 37 -7.50 5.26 -14.60
C MET A 37 -6.44 6.35 -14.79
N LYS A 38 -5.99 6.95 -13.67
CA LYS A 38 -5.00 8.03 -13.66
C LYS A 38 -3.64 7.58 -13.17
N TYR A 39 -3.59 6.47 -12.44
CA TYR A 39 -2.38 5.88 -11.92
C TYR A 39 -2.56 4.39 -11.68
N ILE A 40 -1.44 3.71 -11.51
CA ILE A 40 -1.34 2.33 -11.03
C ILE A 40 -0.59 2.35 -9.71
N THR A 41 -1.08 1.60 -8.71
CA THR A 41 -0.33 1.29 -7.49
C THR A 41 0.18 -0.13 -7.59
N PHE A 42 1.50 -0.28 -7.72
CA PHE A 42 2.15 -1.59 -7.86
C PHE A 42 2.71 -2.08 -6.54
N VAL A 43 2.39 -3.31 -6.16
CA VAL A 43 2.92 -3.94 -4.95
C VAL A 43 4.37 -4.39 -5.21
N ALA A 44 5.33 -3.54 -4.86
CA ALA A 44 6.75 -3.85 -5.03
C ALA A 44 7.28 -4.81 -3.95
N LYS A 45 6.83 -4.66 -2.70
CA LYS A 45 7.12 -5.60 -1.60
C LYS A 45 5.93 -5.69 -0.66
N HIS A 46 5.42 -6.90 -0.44
CA HIS A 46 4.38 -7.17 0.55
C HIS A 46 5.00 -7.66 1.88
N HIS A 47 4.18 -8.14 2.81
CA HIS A 47 4.59 -8.56 4.16
C HIS A 47 5.54 -9.75 4.19
N ASP A 48 5.59 -10.53 3.12
CA ASP A 48 6.51 -11.67 2.97
C ASP A 48 7.97 -11.26 2.69
N GLY A 49 8.21 -9.98 2.41
CA GLY A 49 9.53 -9.42 2.22
C GLY A 49 10.12 -9.61 0.81
N TYR A 50 9.45 -10.34 -0.10
CA TYR A 50 9.96 -10.55 -1.46
C TYR A 50 9.88 -9.27 -2.29
N ALA A 51 11.03 -8.82 -2.79
CA ALA A 51 11.15 -7.59 -3.55
C ALA A 51 10.99 -7.84 -5.06
N LEU A 52 10.07 -7.12 -5.71
CA LEU A 52 9.81 -7.24 -7.15
C LEU A 52 10.64 -6.25 -8.00
N TRP A 53 11.83 -5.88 -7.51
CA TRP A 53 12.78 -4.98 -8.19
C TRP A 53 14.23 -5.35 -7.88
N ASP A 54 15.18 -4.77 -8.61
CA ASP A 54 16.63 -4.92 -8.44
C ASP A 54 17.11 -4.18 -7.18
N THR A 55 16.72 -4.65 -5.98
CA THR A 55 17.23 -4.11 -4.73
C THR A 55 18.63 -4.66 -4.44
N LYS A 56 19.50 -3.80 -3.90
CA LYS A 56 20.82 -4.20 -3.42
C LYS A 56 20.85 -4.44 -1.90
N ALA A 57 19.71 -4.26 -1.24
CA ALA A 57 19.58 -4.47 0.20
C ALA A 57 19.43 -5.95 0.59
N THR A 58 18.99 -6.81 -0.35
CA THR A 58 18.82 -8.25 -0.15
C THR A 58 18.85 -8.98 -1.48
N ASP A 59 19.25 -10.27 -1.47
CA ASP A 59 19.11 -11.20 -2.60
C ASP A 59 17.71 -11.83 -2.70
N TYR A 60 16.84 -11.61 -1.70
CA TYR A 60 15.44 -12.05 -1.73
C TYR A 60 14.61 -11.15 -2.63
N ASN A 61 14.91 -11.18 -3.93
CA ASN A 61 14.29 -10.33 -4.93
C ASN A 61 14.09 -11.04 -6.27
N SER A 62 13.26 -10.46 -7.14
CA SER A 62 12.87 -11.04 -8.42
C SER A 62 13.97 -11.04 -9.47
N VAL A 63 15.04 -10.26 -9.29
CA VAL A 63 16.16 -10.19 -10.24
C VAL A 63 17.19 -11.30 -9.95
N ASP A 64 17.51 -11.52 -8.68
CA ASP A 64 18.44 -12.55 -8.24
C ASP A 64 17.80 -13.95 -8.22
N TYR A 65 16.48 -14.02 -8.16
CA TYR A 65 15.70 -15.26 -8.21
C TYR A 65 15.29 -15.63 -9.65
N PRO A 66 14.71 -16.82 -9.89
CA PRO A 66 14.45 -17.34 -11.24
C PRO A 66 13.57 -16.51 -12.16
N ALA A 67 12.86 -15.51 -11.63
CA ALA A 67 12.15 -14.55 -12.47
C ALA A 67 13.11 -13.73 -13.33
N GLN A 68 14.29 -13.37 -12.78
CA GLN A 68 15.34 -12.56 -13.43
C GLN A 68 14.80 -11.28 -14.08
N ARG A 69 13.82 -10.65 -13.39
CA ARG A 69 13.08 -9.47 -13.89
C ARG A 69 12.94 -8.42 -12.82
N ASP A 70 13.05 -7.17 -13.24
CA ASP A 70 12.70 -5.98 -12.45
C ASP A 70 11.30 -5.48 -12.87
N PHE A 71 10.27 -5.99 -12.19
CA PHE A 71 8.88 -5.68 -12.51
C PHE A 71 8.54 -4.19 -12.28
N VAL A 72 9.16 -3.56 -11.28
CA VAL A 72 8.98 -2.12 -11.01
C VAL A 72 9.52 -1.29 -12.17
N LYS A 73 10.70 -1.63 -12.68
CA LYS A 73 11.32 -0.95 -13.82
C LYS A 73 10.46 -1.07 -15.08
N GLU A 74 9.99 -2.28 -15.38
CA GLU A 74 9.16 -2.52 -16.56
C GLU A 74 7.88 -1.67 -16.51
N LEU A 75 7.21 -1.67 -15.36
CA LEU A 75 5.99 -0.89 -15.19
C LEU A 75 6.23 0.62 -15.17
N ALA A 76 7.33 1.08 -14.54
CA ALA A 76 7.69 2.50 -14.53
C ALA A 76 7.94 3.04 -15.95
N VAL A 77 8.57 2.26 -16.82
CA VAL A 77 8.79 2.62 -18.21
C VAL A 77 7.46 2.70 -18.97
N ALA A 78 6.60 1.69 -18.82
CA ALA A 78 5.30 1.63 -19.50
C ALA A 78 4.35 2.77 -19.04
N CYS A 79 4.24 3.00 -17.73
CA CYS A 79 3.44 4.09 -17.16
C CYS A 79 3.89 5.46 -17.67
N ARG A 80 5.20 5.72 -17.66
CA ARG A 80 5.76 6.99 -18.14
C ARG A 80 5.44 7.24 -19.62
N LYS A 81 5.58 6.21 -20.44
CA LYS A 81 5.26 6.28 -21.87
C LYS A 81 3.78 6.60 -22.12
N ALA A 82 2.89 6.10 -21.28
CA ALA A 82 1.44 6.32 -21.38
C ALA A 82 0.94 7.58 -20.65
N GLY A 83 1.81 8.28 -19.91
CA GLY A 83 1.40 9.43 -19.08
C GLY A 83 0.59 9.03 -17.84
N LEU A 84 0.68 7.78 -17.40
CA LEU A 84 0.08 7.28 -16.16
C LEU A 84 1.00 7.51 -14.96
N GLY A 85 0.43 7.90 -13.83
CA GLY A 85 1.15 7.93 -12.56
C GLY A 85 1.48 6.50 -12.09
N LEU A 86 2.68 6.31 -11.51
CA LEU A 86 3.03 5.08 -10.82
C LEU A 86 3.19 5.36 -9.33
N PHE A 87 2.32 4.77 -8.51
CA PHE A 87 2.54 4.62 -7.08
C PHE A 87 3.19 3.28 -6.81
N ILE A 88 4.07 3.25 -5.82
CA ILE A 88 4.74 2.03 -5.38
C ILE A 88 4.25 1.69 -3.97
N TYR A 89 3.55 0.56 -3.84
CA TYR A 89 3.19 0.00 -2.54
C TYR A 89 4.42 -0.66 -1.92
N TYR A 90 4.67 -0.34 -0.66
CA TYR A 90 5.74 -0.91 0.13
C TYR A 90 5.28 -1.23 1.55
N SER A 91 5.37 -2.50 1.94
CA SER A 91 5.12 -2.92 3.32
C SER A 91 6.30 -2.54 4.20
N ILE A 92 6.16 -1.45 4.96
CA ILE A 92 7.17 -1.01 5.92
C ILE A 92 6.88 -1.50 7.34
N GLY A 93 5.61 -1.64 7.69
CA GLY A 93 5.17 -2.02 9.04
C GLY A 93 5.07 -3.53 9.27
N LEU A 94 5.38 -4.34 8.27
CA LEU A 94 5.54 -5.80 8.36
C LEU A 94 6.59 -6.30 7.38
N ASP A 95 7.44 -7.21 7.87
CA ASP A 95 8.37 -7.98 7.04
C ASP A 95 8.63 -9.34 7.71
N TRP A 96 7.94 -10.36 7.22
CA TRP A 96 8.03 -11.71 7.80
C TRP A 96 9.32 -12.44 7.43
N HIS A 97 10.06 -11.94 6.46
CA HIS A 97 11.32 -12.53 6.03
C HIS A 97 12.53 -11.90 6.74
N HIS A 98 12.50 -10.61 7.01
CA HIS A 98 13.68 -9.90 7.52
C HIS A 98 14.08 -10.36 8.94
N PRO A 99 15.35 -10.77 9.17
CA PRO A 99 15.79 -11.35 10.44
C PRO A 99 15.56 -10.46 11.67
N TYR A 100 15.70 -9.16 11.51
CA TYR A 100 15.64 -8.17 12.59
C TYR A 100 14.31 -7.40 12.63
N PHE A 101 13.26 -7.89 11.95
CA PHE A 101 11.92 -7.33 12.18
C PHE A 101 11.41 -7.73 13.58
N LEU A 102 10.41 -7.00 14.10
CA LEU A 102 9.87 -7.22 15.45
C LEU A 102 9.41 -8.68 15.67
N PRO A 103 9.57 -9.23 16.88
CA PRO A 103 9.01 -10.53 17.24
C PRO A 103 7.52 -10.42 17.57
N SER A 104 6.80 -11.55 17.50
CA SER A 104 5.35 -11.59 17.81
C SER A 104 5.02 -11.21 19.26
N SER A 105 5.97 -11.31 20.18
CA SER A 105 5.80 -10.83 21.56
C SER A 105 5.68 -9.32 21.68
N MET A 106 6.22 -8.58 20.72
CA MET A 106 6.11 -7.12 20.66
C MET A 106 4.93 -6.66 19.77
N TYR A 107 4.70 -7.37 18.68
CA TYR A 107 3.58 -7.09 17.77
C TYR A 107 3.08 -8.41 17.19
N ASN A 108 1.89 -8.86 17.59
CA ASN A 108 1.38 -10.19 17.25
C ASN A 108 1.49 -10.55 15.75
N PRO A 109 1.07 -9.70 14.80
CA PRO A 109 1.22 -9.99 13.38
C PRO A 109 2.65 -9.94 12.84
N ALA A 110 3.64 -9.55 13.66
CA ALA A 110 5.02 -9.33 13.20
C ALA A 110 5.68 -10.59 12.62
N ARG A 111 5.26 -11.75 13.06
CA ARG A 111 5.77 -13.04 12.58
C ARG A 111 4.62 -14.03 12.36
N PRO A 112 4.74 -14.93 11.38
CA PRO A 112 3.84 -16.07 11.27
C PRO A 112 3.89 -16.94 12.51
N HIS A 113 2.77 -17.62 12.83
CA HIS A 113 2.67 -18.51 13.99
C HIS A 113 3.31 -19.87 13.71
N TYR A 114 4.64 -19.91 13.66
CA TYR A 114 5.40 -21.15 13.51
C TYR A 114 5.38 -21.97 14.79
N LYS A 115 5.41 -23.30 14.65
CA LYS A 115 5.61 -24.23 15.78
C LYS A 115 6.99 -24.05 16.41
N GLU A 116 7.98 -23.89 15.55
CA GLU A 116 9.38 -23.60 15.92
C GLU A 116 9.80 -22.35 15.17
N MET A 117 10.39 -21.43 15.92
CA MET A 117 10.84 -20.17 15.34
C MET A 117 12.04 -20.43 14.43
N PRO A 118 12.06 -19.92 13.19
CA PRO A 118 13.19 -20.07 12.31
C PRO A 118 14.50 -19.54 12.89
N ASP A 119 15.60 -20.26 12.68
CA ASP A 119 16.95 -19.86 13.12
C ASP A 119 17.43 -18.56 12.47
N GLU A 120 16.85 -18.22 11.33
CA GLU A 120 17.12 -17.00 10.58
C GLU A 120 16.70 -15.74 11.34
N TYR A 121 15.78 -15.82 12.30
CA TYR A 121 15.33 -14.67 13.08
C TYR A 121 16.34 -14.29 14.17
N ALA A 122 17.01 -13.17 13.94
CA ALA A 122 18.16 -12.72 14.75
C ALA A 122 17.84 -11.60 15.74
N PHE A 123 16.59 -11.10 15.80
CA PHE A 123 16.17 -10.08 16.76
C PHE A 123 16.29 -10.61 18.21
N LYS A 124 17.08 -9.94 19.05
CA LYS A 124 17.27 -10.28 20.46
C LYS A 124 16.93 -9.15 21.42
N LYS A 125 17.07 -7.90 20.98
CA LYS A 125 16.80 -6.69 21.76
C LYS A 125 16.31 -5.57 20.86
N VAL A 126 15.65 -4.58 21.45
CA VAL A 126 14.97 -3.49 20.71
C VAL A 126 15.93 -2.74 19.78
N GLU A 127 17.18 -2.56 20.17
CA GLU A 127 18.18 -1.87 19.36
C GLU A 127 18.51 -2.61 18.06
N ASP A 128 18.23 -3.90 17.97
CA ASP A 128 18.45 -4.69 16.75
C ASP A 128 17.49 -4.27 15.63
N PHE A 129 16.35 -3.68 15.99
CA PHE A 129 15.36 -3.20 15.02
C PHE A 129 15.91 -2.14 14.07
N LYS A 130 16.95 -1.41 14.47
CA LYS A 130 17.65 -0.46 13.58
C LYS A 130 18.16 -1.09 12.29
N HIS A 131 18.50 -2.39 12.32
CA HIS A 131 18.95 -3.10 11.12
C HIS A 131 17.83 -3.21 10.08
N TYR A 132 16.61 -3.49 10.54
CA TYR A 132 15.43 -3.46 9.67
C TYR A 132 15.12 -2.05 9.17
N LEU A 133 15.15 -1.03 10.03
CA LEU A 133 14.87 0.35 9.62
C LEU A 133 15.87 0.85 8.57
N ASN A 134 17.15 0.55 8.72
CA ASN A 134 18.16 0.89 7.73
C ASN A 134 17.95 0.15 6.40
N PHE A 135 17.58 -1.13 6.46
CA PHE A 135 17.20 -1.91 5.30
C PHE A 135 16.00 -1.28 4.57
N ALA A 136 14.92 -0.97 5.29
CA ALA A 136 13.73 -0.35 4.72
C ALA A 136 14.03 1.03 4.10
N LYS A 137 14.83 1.87 4.77
CA LYS A 137 15.27 3.17 4.23
C LYS A 137 16.09 3.01 2.95
N THR A 138 17.00 2.04 2.90
CA THR A 138 17.78 1.74 1.68
C THR A 138 16.85 1.36 0.54
N GLN A 139 15.91 0.47 0.75
CA GLN A 139 14.94 0.04 -0.25
C GLN A 139 14.04 1.20 -0.73
N ILE A 140 13.54 2.04 0.18
CA ILE A 140 12.73 3.21 -0.19
C ILE A 140 13.56 4.21 -1.02
N MET A 141 14.82 4.42 -0.66
CA MET A 141 15.73 5.29 -1.42
C MET A 141 15.97 4.74 -2.83
N GLU A 142 16.16 3.43 -2.99
CA GLU A 142 16.28 2.78 -4.29
C GLU A 142 15.02 3.03 -5.15
N LEU A 143 13.84 2.79 -4.58
CA LEU A 143 12.57 3.02 -5.27
C LEU A 143 12.37 4.48 -5.69
N CYS A 144 12.90 5.43 -4.92
CA CYS A 144 12.85 6.85 -5.26
C CYS A 144 13.90 7.31 -6.27
N THR A 145 14.99 6.55 -6.47
CA THR A 145 16.12 7.01 -7.30
C THR A 145 16.29 6.25 -8.62
N GLN A 146 15.87 4.98 -8.69
CA GLN A 146 16.22 4.10 -9.81
C GLN A 146 15.23 4.16 -10.98
N TYR A 147 13.98 4.59 -10.75
CA TYR A 147 12.89 4.44 -11.72
C TYR A 147 12.42 5.75 -12.36
N GLY A 148 13.14 6.85 -12.11
CA GLY A 148 12.73 8.18 -12.54
C GLY A 148 11.55 8.71 -11.73
N PRO A 149 10.80 9.71 -12.22
CA PRO A 149 9.68 10.28 -11.49
C PRO A 149 8.59 9.24 -11.21
N ILE A 150 8.23 9.08 -9.93
CA ILE A 150 7.08 8.30 -9.49
C ILE A 150 5.99 9.21 -8.95
N ALA A 151 4.72 8.80 -9.01
CA ALA A 151 3.62 9.57 -8.45
C ALA A 151 3.64 9.57 -6.91
N GLY A 152 4.11 8.48 -6.30
CA GLY A 152 4.25 8.41 -4.85
C GLY A 152 4.55 7.01 -4.32
N LEU A 153 4.57 6.95 -2.99
CA LEU A 153 4.73 5.70 -2.22
C LEU A 153 3.49 5.48 -1.34
N TRP A 154 2.99 4.27 -1.39
CA TRP A 154 1.86 3.78 -0.63
C TRP A 154 2.36 2.80 0.43
N PHE A 155 2.32 3.17 1.71
CA PHE A 155 2.86 2.37 2.80
C PHE A 155 1.78 1.58 3.55
N ASP A 156 2.11 0.37 3.90
CA ASP A 156 1.33 -0.54 4.74
C ASP A 156 2.25 -1.05 5.85
N THR A 157 1.80 -1.49 6.81
CA THR A 157 0.91 -1.76 7.84
C THR A 157 1.10 -0.75 8.97
N VAL A 158 0.04 -0.31 9.62
CA VAL A 158 0.15 0.76 10.60
C VAL A 158 0.07 0.28 12.07
N GLY A 159 -0.47 -0.92 12.32
CA GLY A 159 -0.66 -1.41 13.70
C GLY A 159 0.64 -1.49 14.51
N GLY A 160 1.70 -2.06 13.94
CA GLY A 160 3.01 -2.10 14.60
C GLY A 160 3.63 -0.72 14.77
N ILE A 161 3.40 0.20 13.82
CA ILE A 161 3.87 1.58 13.88
C ILE A 161 3.16 2.33 15.01
N TYR A 162 1.86 2.17 15.18
CA TYR A 162 1.13 2.79 16.29
C TYR A 162 1.55 2.24 17.65
N GLN A 163 1.79 0.94 17.72
CA GLN A 163 2.21 0.27 18.96
C GLN A 163 3.64 0.64 19.37
N HIS A 164 4.51 0.92 18.41
CA HIS A 164 5.94 1.21 18.60
C HIS A 164 6.35 2.49 17.86
N SER A 165 5.58 3.57 18.07
CA SER A 165 5.83 4.86 17.42
C SER A 165 7.19 5.48 17.77
N ASP A 166 7.78 5.08 18.90
CA ASP A 166 9.13 5.42 19.32
C ASP A 166 10.22 4.77 18.45
N LEU A 167 9.91 3.64 17.83
CA LEU A 167 10.84 2.92 16.92
C LEU A 167 10.71 3.37 15.47
N PHE A 168 9.52 3.84 15.05
CA PHE A 168 9.24 4.25 13.68
C PHE A 168 9.17 5.78 13.55
N ASN A 169 10.23 6.41 13.06
CA ASN A 169 10.18 7.82 12.71
C ASN A 169 9.58 8.02 11.32
N ILE A 170 8.26 8.10 11.24
CA ILE A 170 7.53 8.23 9.96
C ILE A 170 7.82 9.56 9.27
N GLN A 171 8.02 10.66 10.03
CA GLN A 171 8.37 11.95 9.45
C GLN A 171 9.69 11.89 8.68
N GLU A 172 10.68 11.19 9.20
CA GLU A 172 11.97 10.99 8.51
C GLU A 172 11.79 10.27 7.16
N VAL A 173 10.84 9.33 7.07
CA VAL A 173 10.53 8.65 5.80
C VAL A 173 9.93 9.63 4.79
N TYR A 174 8.98 10.48 5.21
CA TYR A 174 8.41 11.51 4.33
C TYR A 174 9.45 12.54 3.90
N ASP A 175 10.27 13.01 4.82
CA ASP A 175 11.32 13.99 4.53
C ASP A 175 12.35 13.43 3.54
N MET A 176 12.72 12.16 3.69
CA MET A 176 13.61 11.46 2.75
C MET A 176 12.99 11.40 1.34
N ILE A 177 11.74 10.99 1.23
CA ILE A 177 11.03 10.90 -0.06
C ILE A 177 11.01 12.29 -0.73
N HIS A 178 10.59 13.32 -0.01
CA HIS A 178 10.46 14.66 -0.55
C HIS A 178 11.82 15.29 -0.87
N SER A 179 12.90 14.92 -0.17
CA SER A 179 14.24 15.38 -0.49
C SER A 179 14.74 14.84 -1.83
N ILE A 180 14.29 13.64 -2.22
CA ILE A 180 14.68 12.97 -3.47
C ILE A 180 13.71 13.32 -4.60
N GLN A 181 12.41 13.23 -4.33
CA GLN A 181 11.31 13.53 -5.27
C GLN A 181 10.29 14.47 -4.63
N PRO A 182 10.48 15.79 -4.69
CA PRO A 182 9.61 16.77 -4.02
C PRO A 182 8.13 16.72 -4.42
N HIS A 183 7.82 16.16 -5.60
CA HIS A 183 6.47 16.01 -6.13
C HIS A 183 5.80 14.69 -5.72
N ALA A 184 6.56 13.71 -5.23
CA ALA A 184 6.03 12.40 -4.91
C ALA A 184 5.13 12.45 -3.67
N LEU A 185 3.95 11.83 -3.77
CA LEU A 185 3.01 11.75 -2.66
C LEU A 185 3.37 10.57 -1.76
N GLY A 186 3.52 10.81 -0.47
CA GLY A 186 3.70 9.76 0.54
C GLY A 186 2.43 9.56 1.35
N GLY A 187 1.93 8.34 1.45
CA GLY A 187 0.75 8.05 2.26
C GLY A 187 0.84 6.68 2.93
N PHE A 188 0.37 6.63 4.18
CA PHE A 188 0.13 5.40 4.89
C PHE A 188 -1.36 5.13 4.97
N LYS A 189 -1.72 3.87 4.99
CA LYS A 189 -3.07 3.41 5.31
C LYS A 189 -3.56 4.09 6.59
N THR A 190 -4.60 4.92 6.47
CA THR A 190 -5.21 5.77 7.52
C THR A 190 -4.26 6.70 8.28
N GLY A 191 -3.04 6.92 7.77
CA GLY A 191 -2.11 7.94 8.22
C GLY A 191 -1.62 7.85 9.65
N PRO A 192 -0.59 7.06 9.98
CA PRO A 192 0.12 7.30 11.23
C PRO A 192 0.70 8.70 11.20
N ASN A 193 0.87 9.31 12.35
CA ASN A 193 1.41 10.66 12.56
C ASN A 193 2.36 11.14 11.47
N GLY A 194 2.34 12.40 11.14
CA GLY A 194 3.22 13.00 10.15
C GLY A 194 2.48 13.64 8.98
N ASN A 195 3.22 14.09 7.99
CA ASN A 195 2.71 14.82 6.83
C ASN A 195 2.33 13.89 5.67
N ALA A 196 1.48 12.87 5.93
CA ALA A 196 0.91 12.08 4.84
C ALA A 196 0.20 13.01 3.83
N ALA A 197 0.49 12.83 2.54
CA ALA A 197 -0.11 13.63 1.49
C ALA A 197 -1.59 13.30 1.26
N PHE A 198 -2.00 12.09 1.60
CA PHE A 198 -3.37 11.59 1.48
C PHE A 198 -3.64 10.53 2.54
N ILE A 199 -4.91 10.22 2.76
CA ILE A 199 -5.35 9.11 3.61
C ILE A 199 -5.98 8.02 2.75
N THR A 200 -5.79 6.76 3.15
CA THR A 200 -6.40 5.65 2.44
C THR A 200 -7.15 4.73 3.39
N GLY A 201 -8.44 4.51 3.11
CA GLY A 201 -9.26 3.51 3.78
C GLY A 201 -9.12 2.15 3.12
N GLU A 202 -9.36 1.10 3.88
CA GLU A 202 -9.42 -0.27 3.37
C GLU A 202 -10.83 -0.80 3.53
N ARG A 203 -11.51 -1.05 2.40
CA ARG A 203 -12.91 -1.47 2.31
C ARG A 203 -13.92 -0.44 2.83
N GLU A 204 -13.54 0.37 3.79
CA GLU A 204 -14.34 1.48 4.34
C GLU A 204 -13.44 2.64 4.73
N MET A 205 -14.03 3.83 4.84
CA MET A 205 -13.35 5.03 5.32
C MET A 205 -13.65 5.21 6.80
N GLY A 206 -12.60 5.37 7.60
CA GLY A 206 -12.73 5.57 9.04
C GLY A 206 -11.45 5.33 9.81
N SER A 207 -11.52 5.55 11.12
CA SER A 207 -10.44 5.18 12.04
C SER A 207 -10.26 3.66 12.10
N LEU A 208 -9.02 3.20 12.23
CA LEU A 208 -8.70 1.80 12.49
C LEU A 208 -8.92 1.36 13.94
N ALA A 209 -9.37 2.23 14.84
CA ALA A 209 -9.53 1.91 16.25
C ALA A 209 -10.43 0.68 16.49
N SER A 210 -11.54 0.56 15.75
CA SER A 210 -12.43 -0.61 15.84
C SER A 210 -11.76 -1.90 15.37
N VAL A 211 -10.95 -1.83 14.32
CA VAL A 211 -10.16 -2.97 13.80
C VAL A 211 -9.14 -3.40 14.84
N PHE A 212 -8.41 -2.45 15.42
CA PHE A 212 -7.41 -2.72 16.46
C PHE A 212 -8.04 -3.26 17.74
N LYS A 213 -9.22 -2.74 18.13
CA LYS A 213 -10.01 -3.30 19.24
C LYS A 213 -10.38 -4.76 18.99
N SER A 214 -10.89 -5.07 17.81
CA SER A 214 -11.25 -6.45 17.43
C SER A 214 -10.04 -7.37 17.37
N ALA A 215 -8.85 -6.83 17.03
CA ALA A 215 -7.59 -7.56 17.05
C ALA A 215 -6.95 -7.66 18.44
N GLY A 216 -7.60 -7.13 19.49
CA GLY A 216 -7.11 -7.19 20.88
C GLY A 216 -5.90 -6.28 21.17
N LEU A 217 -5.67 -5.24 20.34
CA LEU A 217 -4.57 -4.30 20.59
C LEU A 217 -4.89 -3.36 21.76
N PRO A 218 -3.85 -2.87 22.49
CA PRO A 218 -4.00 -1.99 23.63
C PRO A 218 -4.83 -0.73 23.33
N GLN A 219 -5.51 -0.18 24.35
CA GLN A 219 -6.33 1.04 24.22
C GLN A 219 -5.52 2.21 23.66
N GLN A 220 -4.27 2.37 24.09
CA GLN A 220 -3.37 3.42 23.58
C GLN A 220 -3.20 3.38 22.06
N VAL A 221 -3.18 2.19 21.45
CA VAL A 221 -3.06 2.04 19.99
C VAL A 221 -4.37 2.43 19.29
N GLN A 222 -5.51 2.10 19.92
CA GLN A 222 -6.84 2.51 19.44
C GLN A 222 -6.98 4.04 19.48
N ASP A 223 -6.60 4.68 20.59
CA ASP A 223 -6.63 6.13 20.75
C ASP A 223 -5.71 6.83 19.76
N ALA A 224 -4.53 6.27 19.50
CA ALA A 224 -3.60 6.78 18.48
C ALA A 224 -4.19 6.71 17.07
N ALA A 225 -4.92 5.65 16.75
CA ALA A 225 -5.60 5.51 15.46
C ALA A 225 -6.73 6.53 15.30
N ASP A 226 -7.53 6.76 16.34
CA ASP A 226 -8.58 7.78 16.35
C ASP A 226 -7.97 9.19 16.20
N HIS A 227 -6.93 9.49 16.96
CA HIS A 227 -6.22 10.77 16.86
C HIS A 227 -5.64 10.99 15.46
N SER A 228 -5.02 9.98 14.88
CA SER A 228 -4.47 10.04 13.52
C SER A 228 -5.57 10.28 12.48
N TRP A 229 -6.70 9.58 12.59
CA TRP A 229 -7.84 9.78 11.72
C TRP A 229 -8.36 11.22 11.80
N GLU A 230 -8.61 11.73 13.01
CA GLU A 230 -9.09 13.10 13.22
C GLU A 230 -8.11 14.15 12.67
N SER A 231 -6.80 13.96 12.91
CA SER A 231 -5.74 14.87 12.45
C SER A 231 -5.56 14.91 10.94
N ASN A 232 -5.99 13.87 10.24
CA ASN A 232 -5.89 13.77 8.78
C ASN A 232 -7.20 14.07 8.04
N LYS A 233 -8.28 14.39 8.76
CA LYS A 233 -9.55 14.80 8.14
C LYS A 233 -9.33 16.02 7.24
N GLY A 234 -9.93 15.97 6.05
CA GLY A 234 -9.81 17.03 5.03
C GLY A 234 -8.64 16.90 4.07
N LYS A 235 -7.75 15.92 4.27
CA LYS A 235 -6.77 15.55 3.23
C LYS A 235 -7.44 14.82 2.07
N PRO A 236 -6.82 14.80 0.87
CA PRO A 236 -7.25 13.91 -0.19
C PRO A 236 -7.40 12.48 0.33
N ALA A 237 -8.48 11.83 -0.05
CA ALA A 237 -8.81 10.50 0.44
C ALA A 237 -8.86 9.49 -0.70
N GLU A 238 -8.49 8.25 -0.39
CA GLU A 238 -8.54 7.12 -1.28
C GLU A 238 -9.21 5.94 -0.56
N LEU A 239 -10.08 5.22 -1.25
CA LEU A 239 -10.69 4.00 -0.74
C LEU A 239 -10.16 2.80 -1.53
N ASN A 240 -9.44 1.91 -0.84
CA ASN A 240 -8.88 0.70 -1.43
C ASN A 240 -9.84 -0.48 -1.29
N ILE A 241 -10.30 -1.01 -2.41
CA ILE A 241 -11.26 -2.13 -2.48
C ILE A 241 -10.80 -3.15 -3.52
N PRO A 242 -10.80 -4.47 -3.21
CA PRO A 242 -10.54 -5.48 -4.21
C PRO A 242 -11.71 -5.68 -5.16
N ILE A 243 -11.42 -5.90 -6.45
CA ILE A 243 -12.42 -6.31 -7.44
C ILE A 243 -12.94 -7.72 -7.15
N GLN A 244 -12.10 -8.59 -6.60
CA GLN A 244 -12.48 -9.92 -6.18
C GLN A 244 -13.16 -9.93 -4.81
N THR A 245 -13.98 -10.96 -4.56
CA THR A 245 -14.74 -11.10 -3.31
C THR A 245 -13.90 -11.67 -2.16
N LEU A 246 -12.88 -12.48 -2.45
CA LEU A 246 -12.01 -13.10 -1.45
C LEU A 246 -10.59 -12.54 -1.53
N GLY A 247 -10.12 -11.98 -0.41
CA GLY A 247 -8.74 -11.51 -0.27
C GLY A 247 -8.36 -10.34 -1.19
N TRP A 248 -7.05 -10.13 -1.33
CA TRP A 248 -6.43 -9.07 -2.14
C TRP A 248 -5.68 -9.62 -3.35
N ALA A 249 -5.14 -10.85 -3.25
CA ALA A 249 -4.45 -11.55 -4.32
C ALA A 249 -5.38 -12.55 -5.01
N TYR A 250 -4.91 -13.13 -6.13
CA TYR A 250 -5.60 -14.22 -6.79
C TYR A 250 -5.92 -15.35 -5.81
N HIS A 251 -7.10 -15.91 -5.94
CA HIS A 251 -7.57 -17.02 -5.14
C HIS A 251 -8.31 -18.04 -6.01
N SER A 252 -7.87 -19.30 -5.98
CA SER A 252 -8.41 -20.40 -6.80
C SER A 252 -9.72 -21.00 -6.25
N SER A 253 -10.27 -20.50 -5.15
CA SER A 253 -11.52 -21.00 -4.59
C SER A 253 -12.68 -20.86 -5.58
N PRO A 254 -13.56 -21.87 -5.71
CA PRO A 254 -14.77 -21.74 -6.52
C PRO A 254 -15.78 -20.71 -5.97
N ARG A 255 -15.56 -20.22 -4.74
CA ARG A 255 -16.35 -19.11 -4.15
C ARG A 255 -15.83 -17.74 -4.59
N GLN A 256 -14.66 -17.69 -5.21
CA GLN A 256 -14.12 -16.45 -5.73
C GLN A 256 -14.97 -15.95 -6.89
N ARG A 257 -15.32 -14.67 -6.84
CA ARG A 257 -16.05 -13.97 -7.89
C ARG A 257 -15.40 -12.61 -8.14
N GLN A 258 -15.41 -12.16 -9.36
CA GLN A 258 -15.04 -10.80 -9.71
C GLN A 258 -16.30 -9.92 -9.67
N LYS A 259 -16.14 -8.66 -9.31
CA LYS A 259 -17.23 -7.67 -9.38
C LYS A 259 -17.57 -7.37 -10.84
N SER A 260 -18.85 -7.19 -11.10
CA SER A 260 -19.35 -6.74 -12.39
C SER A 260 -19.06 -5.25 -12.62
N LYS A 261 -19.23 -4.80 -13.87
CA LYS A 261 -19.18 -3.37 -14.22
C LYS A 261 -20.08 -2.53 -13.32
N ASP A 262 -21.32 -2.96 -13.07
CA ASP A 262 -22.28 -2.19 -12.27
C ASP A 262 -21.84 -2.09 -10.81
N GLU A 263 -21.32 -3.16 -10.22
CA GLU A 263 -20.75 -3.14 -8.86
C GLU A 263 -19.52 -2.22 -8.76
N VAL A 264 -18.67 -2.16 -9.80
CA VAL A 264 -17.52 -1.22 -9.83
C VAL A 264 -18.02 0.22 -9.97
N MET A 265 -19.05 0.45 -10.79
CA MET A 265 -19.66 1.78 -10.91
C MET A 265 -20.35 2.24 -9.62
N ASP A 266 -20.98 1.32 -8.87
CA ASP A 266 -21.54 1.62 -7.55
C ASP A 266 -20.45 2.04 -6.55
N LEU A 267 -19.29 1.37 -6.57
CA LEU A 267 -18.13 1.76 -5.76
C LEU A 267 -17.60 3.15 -6.17
N LEU A 268 -17.52 3.42 -7.46
CA LEU A 268 -17.07 4.72 -7.97
C LEU A 268 -18.03 5.85 -7.58
N ASN A 269 -19.35 5.59 -7.66
CA ASN A 269 -20.40 6.51 -7.20
C ASN A 269 -20.32 6.73 -5.67
N TYR A 270 -20.07 5.67 -4.90
CA TYR A 270 -19.88 5.79 -3.46
C TYR A 270 -18.66 6.65 -3.12
N CYS A 271 -17.52 6.36 -3.74
CA CYS A 271 -16.30 7.16 -3.56
C CYS A 271 -16.51 8.63 -3.91
N ALA A 272 -17.23 8.92 -5.01
CA ALA A 272 -17.56 10.28 -5.39
C ALA A 272 -18.42 11.01 -4.34
N LYS A 273 -19.37 10.31 -3.70
CA LYS A 273 -20.20 10.87 -2.62
C LYS A 273 -19.42 11.25 -1.39
N ILE A 274 -18.41 10.43 -1.02
CA ILE A 274 -17.53 10.67 0.15
C ILE A 274 -16.29 11.47 -0.20
N ASN A 275 -16.20 11.99 -1.43
CA ASN A 275 -15.06 12.73 -1.95
C ASN A 275 -13.72 11.99 -1.83
N ALA A 276 -13.74 10.70 -2.11
CA ALA A 276 -12.56 9.85 -2.14
C ALA A 276 -12.28 9.36 -3.56
N ASN A 277 -11.02 9.06 -3.84
CA ASN A 277 -10.62 8.31 -5.02
C ASN A 277 -10.84 6.81 -4.79
N LEU A 278 -11.20 6.07 -5.82
CA LEU A 278 -11.28 4.60 -5.77
C LEU A 278 -9.96 3.99 -6.22
N LEU A 279 -9.26 3.29 -5.32
CA LEU A 279 -8.16 2.39 -5.64
C LEU A 279 -8.73 0.97 -5.75
N LEU A 280 -8.97 0.51 -6.99
CA LEU A 280 -9.52 -0.81 -7.25
C LEU A 280 -8.40 -1.82 -7.43
N ASN A 281 -8.25 -2.73 -6.47
CA ASN A 281 -7.21 -3.74 -6.51
C ASN A 281 -7.62 -4.95 -7.36
N ILE A 282 -6.74 -5.40 -8.23
CA ILE A 282 -6.85 -6.67 -8.96
C ILE A 282 -5.80 -7.67 -8.44
N GLY A 283 -6.12 -8.96 -8.48
CA GLY A 283 -5.19 -10.05 -8.17
C GLY A 283 -4.77 -10.77 -9.45
N PRO A 284 -3.61 -10.50 -10.02
CA PRO A 284 -3.12 -11.22 -11.19
C PRO A 284 -2.95 -12.71 -10.93
N LEU A 285 -2.96 -13.52 -11.99
CA LEU A 285 -2.59 -14.93 -11.95
C LEU A 285 -1.11 -15.10 -11.55
N PRO A 286 -0.70 -16.26 -11.03
CA PRO A 286 0.69 -16.50 -10.62
C PRO A 286 1.73 -16.31 -11.74
N ASP A 287 1.34 -16.48 -12.99
CA ASP A 287 2.20 -16.26 -14.16
C ASP A 287 2.29 -14.76 -14.58
N GLY A 288 1.56 -13.88 -13.88
CA GLY A 288 1.52 -12.44 -14.16
C GLY A 288 0.43 -12.02 -15.13
N THR A 289 -0.41 -12.92 -15.62
CA THR A 289 -1.55 -12.58 -16.51
C THR A 289 -2.68 -11.91 -15.72
N ILE A 290 -3.30 -10.90 -16.31
CA ILE A 290 -4.53 -10.32 -15.76
C ILE A 290 -5.70 -11.26 -16.08
N LEU A 291 -6.56 -11.55 -15.10
CA LEU A 291 -7.77 -12.35 -15.30
C LEU A 291 -8.65 -11.76 -16.41
N GLU A 292 -9.10 -12.57 -17.36
CA GLU A 292 -9.98 -12.14 -18.46
C GLU A 292 -11.25 -11.47 -17.98
N GLU A 293 -11.83 -11.95 -16.88
CA GLU A 293 -12.99 -11.33 -16.24
C GLU A 293 -12.71 -9.90 -15.81
N ASN A 294 -11.51 -9.63 -15.27
CA ASN A 294 -11.10 -8.28 -14.88
C ASN A 294 -10.86 -7.39 -16.11
N VAL A 295 -10.24 -7.93 -17.17
CA VAL A 295 -10.03 -7.22 -18.43
C VAL A 295 -11.38 -6.81 -19.03
N LYS A 296 -12.35 -7.74 -19.05
CA LYS A 296 -13.71 -7.47 -19.53
C LYS A 296 -14.40 -6.39 -18.69
N THR A 297 -14.46 -6.59 -17.36
CA THR A 297 -15.15 -5.66 -16.46
C THR A 297 -14.58 -4.25 -16.52
N LEU A 298 -13.25 -4.13 -16.48
CA LEU A 298 -12.59 -2.82 -16.52
C LEU A 298 -12.71 -2.16 -17.90
N GLY A 299 -12.72 -2.95 -18.98
CA GLY A 299 -13.03 -2.45 -20.32
C GLY A 299 -14.44 -1.88 -20.40
N GLU A 300 -15.46 -2.60 -19.90
CA GLU A 300 -16.85 -2.13 -19.83
C GLU A 300 -17.02 -0.88 -18.96
N VAL A 301 -16.29 -0.77 -17.85
CA VAL A 301 -16.23 0.46 -17.02
C VAL A 301 -15.69 1.63 -17.84
N GLY A 302 -14.57 1.41 -18.54
CA GLY A 302 -13.97 2.44 -19.40
C GLY A 302 -14.91 2.92 -20.49
N ASP A 303 -15.58 2.00 -21.21
CA ASP A 303 -16.55 2.30 -22.27
C ASP A 303 -17.75 3.09 -21.69
N TYR A 304 -18.20 2.74 -20.48
CA TYR A 304 -19.25 3.49 -19.80
C TYR A 304 -18.80 4.92 -19.44
N LEU A 305 -17.60 5.08 -18.88
CA LEU A 305 -17.05 6.38 -18.48
C LEU A 305 -16.74 7.28 -19.68
N GLU A 306 -16.32 6.70 -20.81
CA GLU A 306 -16.17 7.44 -22.08
C GLU A 306 -17.47 8.10 -22.53
N LYS A 307 -18.56 7.36 -22.40
CA LYS A 307 -19.88 7.80 -22.85
C LYS A 307 -20.58 8.76 -21.88
N ASN A 308 -20.43 8.51 -20.58
CA ASN A 308 -21.25 9.15 -19.54
C ASN A 308 -20.46 10.10 -18.63
N GLY A 309 -19.10 10.06 -18.67
CA GLY A 309 -18.25 10.78 -17.75
C GLY A 309 -18.14 10.11 -16.38
N PHE A 310 -17.29 10.68 -15.53
CA PHE A 310 -17.14 10.26 -14.14
C PHE A 310 -18.31 10.75 -13.28
N PRO A 311 -18.64 10.04 -12.19
CA PRO A 311 -19.58 10.57 -11.18
C PRO A 311 -19.11 11.93 -10.66
N ALA A 312 -20.07 12.82 -10.43
CA ALA A 312 -19.77 14.13 -9.87
C ALA A 312 -19.28 14.00 -8.42
N LEU A 313 -18.14 14.61 -8.11
CA LEU A 313 -17.62 14.67 -6.76
C LEU A 313 -18.52 15.54 -5.88
N ASN A 314 -18.71 15.13 -4.62
CA ASN A 314 -19.34 15.95 -3.62
C ASN A 314 -18.36 17.04 -3.11
N THR A 315 -18.25 18.12 -3.88
CA THR A 315 -17.31 19.22 -3.60
C THR A 315 -17.70 20.07 -2.41
N LYS A 316 -18.97 20.04 -1.95
CA LYS A 316 -19.42 20.82 -0.79
C LYS A 316 -18.70 20.39 0.49
N ASP A 317 -18.65 19.09 0.75
CA ASP A 317 -17.99 18.57 1.96
C ASP A 317 -16.47 18.73 1.87
N TYR A 318 -15.90 18.64 0.66
CA TYR A 318 -14.45 18.83 0.46
C TYR A 318 -14.02 20.27 0.78
N MET A 319 -14.75 21.27 0.33
CA MET A 319 -14.43 22.67 0.62
C MET A 319 -14.60 23.00 2.10
N ASP A 320 -15.60 22.43 2.76
CA ASP A 320 -15.82 22.59 4.21
C ASP A 320 -14.69 21.96 5.03
N TYR A 321 -14.25 20.76 4.69
CA TYR A 321 -13.12 20.08 5.32
C TYR A 321 -11.81 20.85 5.12
N ARG A 322 -11.56 21.34 3.91
CA ARG A 322 -10.35 22.10 3.59
C ARG A 322 -10.33 23.46 4.32
N THR A 323 -11.45 24.14 4.37
CA THR A 323 -11.59 25.42 5.06
C THR A 323 -11.39 25.25 6.57
N LYS A 324 -11.95 24.21 7.18
CA LYS A 324 -11.78 23.88 8.60
C LYS A 324 -10.33 23.49 8.92
N ALA A 325 -9.68 22.69 8.08
CA ALA A 325 -8.28 22.30 8.25
C ALA A 325 -7.34 23.51 8.17
N VAL A 326 -7.53 24.41 7.20
CA VAL A 326 -6.75 25.66 7.08
C VAL A 326 -6.95 26.55 8.28
N GLN A 327 -8.19 26.74 8.74
CA GLN A 327 -8.50 27.55 9.94
C GLN A 327 -7.89 26.97 11.21
N GLN A 328 -7.75 25.64 11.30
CA GLN A 328 -7.14 25.00 12.45
C GLN A 328 -5.61 25.16 12.44
N ILE A 329 -4.97 25.02 11.28
CA ILE A 329 -3.54 25.27 11.09
C ILE A 329 -3.19 26.73 11.41
N ASP A 330 -4.01 27.67 10.99
CA ASP A 330 -3.80 29.11 11.27
C ASP A 330 -3.93 29.40 12.77
N LYS A 331 -4.91 28.82 13.46
CA LYS A 331 -5.05 28.91 14.92
C LYS A 331 -3.88 28.30 15.69
N GLU A 332 -3.35 27.19 15.22
CA GLU A 332 -2.19 26.55 15.84
C GLU A 332 -0.91 27.37 15.66
N LYS A 333 -0.73 28.01 14.50
CA LYS A 333 0.36 28.98 14.25
C LYS A 333 0.25 30.22 15.11
N GLU A 334 -0.94 30.80 15.27
CA GLU A 334 -1.19 31.93 16.15
C GLU A 334 -0.89 31.61 17.61
N ASN A 335 -1.25 30.39 18.06
CA ASN A 335 -0.97 29.95 19.43
C ASN A 335 0.52 29.64 19.69
N GLN A 336 1.28 29.29 18.65
CA GLN A 336 2.74 29.05 18.72
C GLN A 336 3.52 30.37 18.71
N THR A 337 2.97 31.42 18.09
CA THR A 337 3.61 32.76 18.04
C THR A 337 3.28 33.58 19.28
N ALA A 338 2.27 33.19 20.07
CA ALA A 338 1.84 33.86 21.31
C ALA A 338 2.46 33.25 22.59
N ARG A 339 3.31 32.27 22.47
CA ARG A 339 4.14 31.66 23.52
C ARG A 339 5.60 31.99 23.33
#